data_b5ed805576311a94d2366f4045bb3962
#
_entry.id   b5ed805576311a94d2366f4045bb3962
#
_cell.length_a   1.000
_cell.length_b   1.000
_cell.length_c   1.000
_cell.angle_alpha   90.00
_cell.angle_beta   90.00
_cell.angle_gamma   90.00
#
_symmetry.space_group_name_H-M   'P 1'
#
loop_
_entity.id
_entity.type
_entity.pdbx_description
1 polymer ?
#
loop_
_entity_poly.entity_id
_entity_poly.type
_entity_poly.pdbx_seq_one_letter_code
_entity_poly.pdbx_strand_id
1 'polypeptide(L)'
;YKILRELEKNMGNEDFDLYLISAERLKLPYVQWEQLMILLADSGYITGIIASKSLHDKFRHILEPIQPSITMRGLEYLENNSFMAKAKDALKMVGELI
;
A
#
# COMPACT_ATOMS: atom_id res chain seq x y z
N TYR A 1 1.80 -2.42 -3.82
CA TYR A 1 1.71 -3.88 -3.67
C TYR A 1 2.43 -4.38 -2.42
N LYS A 2 3.70 -4.00 -2.24
CA LYS A 2 4.51 -4.45 -1.08
C LYS A 2 3.91 -4.00 0.25
N ILE A 3 3.44 -2.76 0.33
CA ILE A 3 2.82 -2.23 1.55
C ILE A 3 1.60 -3.07 1.92
N LEU A 4 0.72 -3.31 0.96
CA LEU A 4 -0.49 -4.08 1.19
C LEU A 4 -0.18 -5.53 1.56
N ARG A 5 0.83 -6.14 0.95
CA ARG A 5 1.25 -7.50 1.29
C ARG A 5 1.75 -7.61 2.72
N GLU A 6 2.55 -6.64 3.17
CA GLU A 6 3.03 -6.64 4.55
C GLU A 6 1.90 -6.46 5.54
N LEU A 7 0.94 -5.59 5.23
CA LEU A 7 -0.22 -5.38 6.08
C LEU A 7 -1.11 -6.62 6.12
N GLU A 8 -1.27 -7.32 5.00
CA GLU A 8 -2.03 -8.57 4.95
C GLU A 8 -1.39 -9.65 5.84
N LYS A 9 -0.07 -9.84 5.72
CA LYS A 9 0.67 -10.82 6.51
C LYS A 9 0.57 -10.57 8.00
N ASN A 10 0.41 -9.31 8.38
CA ASN A 10 0.43 -8.90 9.79
C ASN A 10 -0.95 -8.51 10.31
N MET A 11 -2.02 -8.94 9.65
CA MET A 11 -3.38 -8.70 10.15
C MET A 11 -3.54 -9.28 11.55
N GLY A 12 -4.04 -8.44 12.46
CA GLY A 12 -4.25 -8.84 13.85
C GLY A 12 -2.99 -8.85 14.70
N ASN A 13 -1.83 -8.53 14.15
CA ASN A 13 -0.59 -8.45 14.92
C ASN A 13 -0.47 -7.08 15.58
N GLU A 14 -0.68 -7.02 16.89
CA GLU A 14 -0.60 -5.78 17.66
C GLU A 14 0.82 -5.21 17.72
N ASP A 15 1.82 -6.07 17.54
CA ASP A 15 3.24 -5.70 17.58
C ASP A 15 3.82 -5.50 16.19
N PHE A 16 3.00 -5.12 15.22
CA PHE A 16 3.43 -4.90 13.84
C PHE A 16 4.55 -3.87 13.78
N ASP A 17 5.65 -4.25 13.15
CA ASP A 17 6.81 -3.38 12.96
C ASP A 17 6.59 -2.47 11.75
N LEU A 18 6.33 -1.20 12.03
CA LEU A 18 6.10 -0.19 10.99
C LEU A 18 7.27 -0.02 10.04
N TYR A 19 8.48 -0.41 10.45
CA TYR A 19 9.65 -0.36 9.58
C TYR A 19 9.44 -1.16 8.30
N LEU A 20 8.68 -2.25 8.37
CA LEU A 20 8.44 -3.13 7.21
C LEU A 20 7.75 -2.41 6.04
N ILE A 21 7.03 -1.33 6.33
CA ILE A 21 6.36 -0.52 5.30
C ILE A 21 6.91 0.91 5.25
N SER A 22 8.09 1.14 5.83
CA SER A 22 8.69 2.46 5.90
C SER A 22 9.27 2.91 4.56
N ALA A 23 9.47 4.21 4.44
CA ALA A 23 10.15 4.78 3.27
C ALA A 23 11.55 4.20 3.10
N GLU A 24 12.28 4.01 4.21
CA GLU A 24 13.62 3.43 4.19
C GLU A 24 13.63 2.01 3.63
N ARG A 25 12.74 1.17 4.14
CA ARG A 25 12.64 -0.23 3.71
C ARG A 25 12.25 -0.33 2.23
N LEU A 26 11.38 0.54 1.77
CA LEU A 26 10.90 0.55 0.40
C LEU A 26 11.82 1.32 -0.55
N LYS A 27 12.84 1.96 0.00
CA LYS A 27 13.82 2.76 -0.76
C LYS A 27 13.17 3.88 -1.55
N LEU A 28 12.23 4.56 -0.91
CA LEU A 28 11.54 5.71 -1.47
C LEU A 28 11.92 6.98 -0.72
N PRO A 29 12.00 8.14 -1.41
CA PRO A 29 12.07 9.42 -0.71
C PRO A 29 10.86 9.57 0.21
N TYR A 30 11.09 10.13 1.40
CA TYR A 30 10.02 10.25 2.40
C TYR A 30 8.79 10.97 1.85
N VAL A 31 9.01 12.06 1.12
CA VAL A 31 7.90 12.86 0.58
C VAL A 31 7.01 12.01 -0.36
N GLN A 32 7.63 11.22 -1.21
CA GLN A 32 6.91 10.33 -2.12
C GLN A 32 6.19 9.22 -1.36
N TRP A 33 6.85 8.63 -0.37
CA TRP A 33 6.26 7.60 0.47
C TRP A 33 5.03 8.15 1.20
N GLU A 34 5.15 9.35 1.78
CA GLU A 34 4.04 9.98 2.50
C GLU A 34 2.82 10.16 1.60
N GLN A 35 3.03 10.69 0.40
CA GLN A 35 1.93 10.90 -0.54
C GLN A 35 1.33 9.58 -1.01
N LEU A 36 2.15 8.56 -1.18
CA LEU A 36 1.68 7.22 -1.52
C LEU A 36 0.78 6.64 -0.43
N MET A 37 1.18 6.76 0.83
CA MET A 37 0.38 6.30 1.97
C MET A 37 -0.96 7.02 2.04
N ILE A 38 -0.96 8.33 1.79
CA ILE A 38 -2.19 9.13 1.77
C ILE A 38 -3.10 8.66 0.63
N LEU A 39 -2.54 8.41 -0.56
CA LEU A 39 -3.30 7.90 -1.70
C LEU A 39 -3.94 6.54 -1.40
N LEU A 40 -3.20 5.64 -0.77
CA LEU A 40 -3.72 4.34 -0.39
C LEU A 40 -4.89 4.48 0.59
N ALA A 41 -4.78 5.38 1.56
CA ALA A 41 -5.85 5.64 2.53
C ALA A 41 -7.06 6.28 1.86
N ASP A 42 -6.85 7.29 1.02
CA ASP A 42 -7.94 7.97 0.30
C ASP A 42 -8.67 7.02 -0.64
N SER A 43 -7.94 6.11 -1.27
CA SER A 43 -8.52 5.12 -2.18
C SER A 43 -9.22 3.97 -1.46
N GLY A 44 -9.13 3.94 -0.13
CA GLY A 44 -9.81 2.94 0.69
C GLY A 44 -9.09 1.59 0.78
N TYR A 45 -7.82 1.51 0.37
CA TYR A 45 -7.05 0.26 0.47
C TYR A 45 -6.49 0.03 1.86
N ILE A 46 -6.23 1.10 2.60
CA ILE A 46 -5.76 1.02 3.99
C ILE A 46 -6.55 2.00 4.84
N THR A 47 -6.50 1.78 6.16
CA THR A 47 -7.05 2.69 7.16
C THR A 47 -5.97 2.97 8.21
N GLY A 48 -6.27 3.84 9.18
CA GLY A 48 -5.33 4.15 10.26
C GLY A 48 -4.33 5.25 9.93
N ILE A 49 -4.53 5.96 8.83
CA ILE A 49 -3.72 7.10 8.41
C ILE A 49 -4.61 8.34 8.44
N ILE A 50 -4.16 9.38 9.13
CA ILE A 50 -4.83 10.67 9.15
C ILE A 50 -3.88 11.67 8.50
N ALA A 51 -4.38 12.42 7.53
CA ALA A 51 -3.60 13.44 6.84
C ALA A 51 -4.25 14.80 6.98
N SER A 52 -3.43 15.82 7.10
CA SER A 52 -3.89 17.20 7.28
C SER A 52 -3.01 18.15 6.48
N LYS A 53 -3.56 19.30 6.15
CA LYS A 53 -2.87 20.34 5.40
C LYS A 53 -3.11 21.67 6.07
N SER A 54 -2.03 22.42 6.34
CA SER A 54 -2.15 23.78 6.82
C SER A 54 -2.36 24.74 5.65
N LEU A 55 -2.71 25.99 5.95
CA LEU A 55 -3.00 27.00 4.92
C LEU A 55 -1.84 27.26 3.96
N HIS A 56 -0.61 27.06 4.41
CA HIS A 56 0.58 27.35 3.63
C HIS A 56 1.15 26.09 2.95
N ASP A 57 0.61 24.91 3.26
CA ASP A 57 1.09 23.66 2.68
C ASP A 57 0.45 23.42 1.32
N LYS A 58 1.25 22.97 0.37
CA LYS A 58 0.76 22.56 -0.94
C LYS A 58 0.17 21.16 -0.90
N PHE A 59 0.73 20.30 -0.04
CA PHE A 59 0.31 18.92 0.09
C PHE A 59 -0.07 18.60 1.54
N ARG A 60 -0.91 17.57 1.69
CA ARG A 60 -1.23 17.04 3.01
C ARG A 60 -0.06 16.25 3.57
N HIS A 61 0.05 16.26 4.89
CA HIS A 61 1.07 15.50 5.62
C HIS A 61 0.41 14.55 6.60
N ILE A 62 1.06 13.42 6.82
CA ILE A 62 0.56 12.40 7.74
C ILE A 62 0.75 12.88 9.18
N LEU A 63 -0.30 12.72 9.98
CA LEU A 63 -0.24 12.98 11.42
C LEU A 63 0.12 11.69 12.13
N GLU A 64 1.11 11.74 13.02
CA GLU A 64 1.51 10.60 13.83
C GLU A 64 0.80 10.61 15.18
N PRO A 65 0.62 9.44 15.81
CA PRO A 65 1.05 8.11 15.37
C PRO A 65 0.14 7.51 14.29
N ILE A 66 0.69 6.60 13.50
CA ILE A 66 -0.08 5.87 12.49
C ILE A 66 -0.30 4.43 12.96
N GLN A 67 -1.46 3.87 12.60
CA GLN A 67 -1.79 2.47 12.84
C GLN A 67 -2.39 1.88 11.56
N PRO A 68 -1.58 1.72 10.52
CA PRO A 68 -2.09 1.28 9.23
C PRO A 68 -2.60 -0.15 9.27
N SER A 69 -3.73 -0.36 8.64
CA SER A 69 -4.34 -1.67 8.52
C SER A 69 -4.93 -1.81 7.13
N ILE A 70 -4.90 -3.03 6.59
CA ILE A 70 -5.49 -3.29 5.28
C ILE A 70 -7.01 -3.38 5.40
N THR A 71 -7.70 -2.91 4.37
CA THR A 71 -9.15 -2.98 4.27
C THR A 71 -9.57 -4.16 3.41
N MET A 72 -10.86 -4.44 3.37
CA MET A 72 -11.41 -5.44 2.44
C MET A 72 -11.04 -5.09 0.99
N ARG A 73 -11.11 -3.81 0.63
CA ARG A 73 -10.73 -3.34 -0.70
C ARG A 73 -9.25 -3.60 -0.99
N GLY A 74 -8.40 -3.42 0.02
CA GLY A 74 -6.97 -3.73 -0.11
C GLY A 74 -6.72 -5.21 -0.34
N LEU A 75 -7.45 -6.07 0.37
CA LEU A 75 -7.37 -7.52 0.20
C LEU A 75 -7.83 -7.94 -1.21
N GLU A 76 -8.91 -7.35 -1.68
CA GLU A 76 -9.42 -7.60 -3.05
C GLU A 76 -8.41 -7.20 -4.10
N TYR A 77 -7.73 -6.06 -3.89
CA TYR A 77 -6.69 -5.59 -4.79
C TYR A 77 -5.54 -6.61 -4.90
N LEU A 78 -5.11 -7.17 -3.76
CA LEU A 78 -4.04 -8.16 -3.74
C LEU A 78 -4.45 -9.43 -4.48
N GLU A 79 -5.66 -9.89 -4.26
CA GLU A 79 -6.20 -11.08 -4.93
C GLU A 79 -6.26 -10.86 -6.44
N ASN A 80 -6.79 -9.72 -6.86
CA ASN A 80 -6.89 -9.38 -8.27
C ASN A 80 -5.52 -9.27 -8.94
N ASN A 81 -4.53 -8.70 -8.24
CA ASN A 81 -3.19 -8.63 -8.77
C ASN A 81 -2.55 -10.00 -8.94
N SER A 82 -2.74 -10.90 -7.98
CA SER A 82 -2.25 -12.26 -8.07
C SER A 82 -2.87 -12.99 -9.27
N PHE A 83 -4.17 -12.81 -9.46
CA PHE A 83 -4.88 -13.34 -10.61
C PHE A 83 -4.36 -12.76 -11.92
N MET A 84 -4.19 -11.45 -11.98
CA MET A 84 -3.69 -10.78 -13.19
C MET A 84 -2.26 -11.20 -13.53
N ALA A 85 -1.42 -11.42 -12.52
CA ALA A 85 -0.07 -11.91 -12.75
C ALA A 85 -0.10 -13.29 -13.39
N LYS A 86 -0.93 -14.19 -12.88
CA LYS A 86 -1.12 -15.52 -13.46
C LYS A 86 -1.68 -15.45 -14.87
N ALA A 87 -2.64 -14.58 -15.10
CA ALA A 87 -3.23 -14.38 -16.43
C ALA A 87 -2.21 -13.87 -17.43
N LYS A 88 -1.35 -12.92 -17.02
CA LYS A 88 -0.28 -12.41 -17.86
C LYS A 88 0.71 -13.50 -18.26
N ASP A 89 1.09 -14.35 -17.29
CA ASP A 89 2.00 -15.45 -17.57
C ASP A 89 1.37 -16.45 -18.55
N ALA A 90 0.08 -16.77 -18.37
CA ALA A 90 -0.65 -17.64 -19.29
C ALA A 90 -0.71 -17.04 -20.70
N LEU A 91 -0.99 -15.73 -20.81
CA LEU A 91 -1.05 -15.05 -22.10
C LEU A 91 0.31 -15.00 -22.78
N LYS A 92 1.38 -14.85 -22.00
CA LYS A 92 2.75 -14.92 -22.52
C LYS A 92 3.03 -16.26 -23.15
N MET A 93 2.66 -17.35 -22.47
CA MET A 93 2.85 -18.70 -22.99
C MET A 93 2.08 -18.90 -24.30
N VAL A 94 0.83 -18.42 -24.34
CA VAL A 94 -0.01 -18.51 -25.55
C VAL A 94 0.60 -17.67 -26.68
N GLY A 95 1.09 -16.49 -26.35
CA GLY A 95 1.76 -15.61 -27.31
C GLY A 95 3.00 -16.23 -27.93
N GLU A 96 3.77 -16.98 -27.15
CA GLU A 96 4.95 -17.70 -27.62
C GLU A 96 4.61 -18.86 -28.54
N LEU A 97 3.40 -19.40 -28.41
CA LEU A 97 2.92 -20.52 -29.24
C LEU A 97 2.35 -20.06 -30.59
N ILE A 98 2.06 -18.78 -30.72
CA ILE A 98 1.53 -18.18 -31.93
C ILE A 98 2.66 -17.54 -32.74
#